data_11b471b865ef5cbb1b08272c4cfea6c0
#
_entry.id   11b471b865ef5cbb1b08272c4cfea6c0
#
_cell.length_a   1.000
_cell.length_b   1.000
_cell.length_c   1.000
_cell.angle_alpha   90.00
_cell.angle_beta   90.00
_cell.angle_gamma   90.00
#
_symmetry.space_group_name_H-M   'P 1'
#
loop_
_entity.id
_entity.type
_entity.pdbx_description
1 polymer ?
#
loop_
_entity_poly.entity_id
_entity_poly.type
_entity_poly.pdbx_seq_one_letter_code
_entity_poly.pdbx_strand_id
1 'polypeptide(L)'
;MTSAKCGADPNGTNLSQSRTSVPLVPPGRTATGTVALPSQTRLKLAPFGADPDIEWLQRKWKLPDEAVASVLGLLREETNGSTARVLTEKVTDWGKAVGEDHSPLVVIEHGGKRYLQSRRLYRAEQDIPGRILEMAGKEFPWADPDPAKLFPEAGDLQAEAARVAMSRQLAVITGGPGTGKTHTLARILALLVASGIPANRIRLAAPTGKASDRMRKAVGDSLSGLPEEAQQHLDSLVSIADLSSTLHRLLGYNPEKGRSRFDSRHRLPCSVLIVDECSMIDVLLWRAVLEALPDDARLVLLSDPNQLESVGQGNVFAELARAAGVKGSKLGPAHVHLTEARRFKDRPDIMAFARALEQSDPDAAVELLEGTRSRTGSRGLEWLEHSAGTLSCADFPKPILAALEKVARADTPREALDALGKICILTAQREFFVGSRAMSEAIDQYFSRQKGVRNRPVIINRNDPETGLRNGTPGVIHTTSEGKRKAWFPTGDGRIEEVAVAKLPDFSPAWAITIHRSQGSEYDDVLVILPRAESPMATRELLYTAITRAKKNVCVAGDLGSVRKAAATSSQRVTLISTALR
;
A
#
# COMPACT_ATOMS: atom_id res chain seq x y z
N MET A 1 -73.15 -20.88 20.05
CA MET A 1 -73.19 -21.09 21.48
C MET A 1 -71.93 -20.55 22.09
N THR A 2 -72.10 -19.46 22.71
CA THR A 2 -71.66 -19.01 24.08
C THR A 2 -70.13 -18.69 24.12
N SER A 3 -69.80 -17.47 24.15
CA SER A 3 -69.85 -16.34 25.12
C SER A 3 -68.56 -16.30 25.95
N ALA A 4 -67.80 -15.21 25.74
CA ALA A 4 -67.70 -14.02 26.61
C ALA A 4 -66.71 -14.24 27.75
N LYS A 5 -65.84 -13.37 28.14
CA LYS A 5 -65.83 -11.96 28.55
C LYS A 5 -64.39 -11.51 28.80
N CYS A 6 -63.98 -10.39 28.29
CA CYS A 6 -63.80 -9.10 28.97
C CYS A 6 -62.88 -9.06 30.18
N GLY A 7 -61.86 -8.24 30.10
CA GLY A 7 -61.10 -7.66 31.19
C GLY A 7 -60.25 -6.48 30.66
N ALA A 8 -60.66 -5.26 31.04
CA ALA A 8 -60.25 -4.00 30.50
C ALA A 8 -58.91 -3.50 31.06
N ASP A 9 -58.30 -2.65 30.26
CA ASP A 9 -57.28 -1.62 30.46
C ASP A 9 -57.50 -0.78 31.77
N PRO A 10 -56.49 -0.13 32.36
CA PRO A 10 -56.01 1.13 31.78
C PRO A 10 -54.55 1.50 32.10
N ASN A 11 -53.85 2.06 31.16
CA ASN A 11 -53.12 3.34 31.30
C ASN A 11 -52.41 3.72 30.00
N GLY A 12 -53.05 4.61 29.33
CA GLY A 12 -52.47 5.25 28.16
C GLY A 12 -51.41 6.26 28.56
N THR A 13 -50.37 6.30 27.74
CA THR A 13 -49.62 7.54 27.49
C THR A 13 -49.19 7.58 26.03
N ASN A 14 -49.80 8.49 25.30
CA ASN A 14 -49.39 9.03 24.04
C ASN A 14 -47.93 9.51 24.11
N LEU A 15 -47.11 9.13 23.15
CA LEU A 15 -45.90 9.88 22.78
C LEU A 15 -45.92 10.17 21.29
N SER A 16 -46.26 11.41 21.06
CA SER A 16 -46.25 12.15 19.79
C SER A 16 -44.85 12.16 19.15
N GLN A 17 -44.88 12.05 17.84
CA GLN A 17 -43.79 12.37 16.93
C GLN A 17 -43.25 13.78 17.21
N SER A 18 -41.91 13.90 17.40
CA SER A 18 -41.21 15.17 17.20
C SER A 18 -40.07 14.97 16.21
N ARG A 19 -40.33 15.40 15.00
CA ARG A 19 -39.31 15.75 14.01
C ARG A 19 -38.57 16.98 14.55
N THR A 20 -37.28 16.84 14.88
CA THR A 20 -36.39 18.01 15.06
C THR A 20 -35.50 18.16 13.83
N SER A 21 -35.92 19.12 13.00
CA SER A 21 -35.09 19.74 11.97
C SER A 21 -33.98 20.56 12.63
N VAL A 22 -32.73 20.35 12.25
CA VAL A 22 -31.60 21.19 12.61
C VAL A 22 -31.51 22.32 11.60
N PRO A 23 -31.46 23.60 12.02
CA PRO A 23 -31.33 24.71 11.10
C PRO A 23 -29.92 24.89 10.59
N LEU A 24 -29.78 25.13 9.28
CA LEU A 24 -28.60 25.66 8.59
C LEU A 24 -28.33 27.09 9.06
N VAL A 25 -27.09 27.34 9.55
CA VAL A 25 -26.59 28.68 9.85
C VAL A 25 -25.73 29.16 8.68
N PRO A 26 -25.97 30.41 8.15
CA PRO A 26 -25.15 30.97 7.08
C PRO A 26 -23.82 31.55 7.58
N PRO A 27 -22.82 31.74 6.68
CA PRO A 27 -21.48 32.21 7.08
C PRO A 27 -21.47 33.73 7.28
N GLY A 28 -21.01 34.18 8.45
CA GLY A 28 -20.87 35.58 8.78
C GLY A 28 -19.77 35.89 9.76
N ARG A 29 -18.69 36.51 9.22
CA ARG A 29 -17.74 37.47 9.83
C ARG A 29 -16.96 37.14 11.12
N THR A 30 -15.65 37.17 10.96
CA THR A 30 -14.54 37.51 11.84
C THR A 30 -14.90 38.07 13.23
N ALA A 31 -14.51 37.32 14.26
CA ALA A 31 -14.18 37.83 15.57
C ALA A 31 -12.98 37.05 16.11
N THR A 32 -11.94 37.79 16.49
CA THR A 32 -10.80 37.32 17.27
C THR A 32 -11.29 36.72 18.58
N GLY A 33 -11.33 35.40 18.64
CA GLY A 33 -11.71 34.65 19.81
C GLY A 33 -10.81 33.44 19.95
N THR A 34 -10.11 33.36 21.04
CA THR A 34 -9.34 32.22 21.49
C THR A 34 -10.19 30.95 21.38
N VAL A 35 -9.83 30.06 20.48
CA VAL A 35 -10.52 28.77 20.32
C VAL A 35 -10.10 27.89 21.49
N ALA A 36 -11.00 27.71 22.45
CA ALA A 36 -10.90 26.69 23.47
C ALA A 36 -10.99 25.32 22.78
N LEU A 37 -9.93 24.53 22.81
CA LEU A 37 -9.88 23.17 22.31
C LEU A 37 -10.77 22.26 23.16
N PRO A 38 -11.55 21.35 22.58
CA PRO A 38 -12.32 20.38 23.36
C PRO A 38 -11.39 19.40 24.08
N SER A 39 -11.65 19.17 25.36
CA SER A 39 -10.84 18.41 26.30
C SER A 39 -10.75 16.89 26.07
N GLN A 40 -11.14 16.36 24.94
CA GLN A 40 -11.08 14.91 24.63
C GLN A 40 -10.83 14.63 23.15
N THR A 41 -9.63 14.94 22.66
CA THR A 41 -9.19 14.37 21.37
C THR A 41 -8.01 13.43 21.62
N ARG A 42 -8.31 12.18 21.96
CA ARG A 42 -7.31 11.10 21.92
C ARG A 42 -7.01 10.80 20.47
N LEU A 43 -5.94 11.34 19.93
CA LEU A 43 -5.36 10.90 18.65
C LEU A 43 -4.70 9.53 18.87
N LYS A 44 -5.35 8.46 18.40
CA LYS A 44 -4.71 7.13 18.29
C LYS A 44 -3.72 7.20 17.12
N LEU A 45 -2.46 7.40 17.41
CA LEU A 45 -1.36 7.25 16.46
C LEU A 45 -0.91 5.79 16.39
N ALA A 46 -0.38 5.40 15.24
CA ALA A 46 -0.08 4.06 14.77
C ALA A 46 0.83 3.18 15.67
N PRO A 47 0.97 1.86 15.41
CA PRO A 47 1.27 0.81 16.39
C PRO A 47 2.70 0.69 16.91
N PHE A 48 3.53 1.71 16.84
CA PHE A 48 4.90 1.69 17.34
C PHE A 48 5.10 2.67 18.51
N GLY A 49 4.64 2.28 19.68
CA GLY A 49 4.87 3.01 20.93
C GLY A 49 3.76 4.01 21.27
N ALA A 50 3.39 4.05 22.54
CA ALA A 50 2.40 4.97 23.06
C ALA A 50 2.78 6.42 22.72
N ASP A 51 1.85 7.13 22.09
CA ASP A 51 1.98 8.58 21.94
C ASP A 51 2.12 9.23 23.28
N PRO A 52 3.07 10.14 23.43
CA PRO A 52 3.05 11.00 24.59
C PRO A 52 1.74 11.81 24.51
N ASP A 53 0.86 11.59 25.47
CA ASP A 53 -0.28 12.44 25.72
C ASP A 53 0.23 13.89 25.77
N ILE A 54 -0.37 14.80 24.99
CA ILE A 54 0.06 16.20 24.92
C ILE A 54 0.03 16.83 26.30
N GLU A 55 -0.97 16.50 27.14
CA GLU A 55 -0.99 16.93 28.53
C GLU A 55 0.17 16.35 29.35
N TRP A 56 0.65 15.15 29.01
CA TRP A 56 1.84 14.57 29.63
C TRP A 56 3.11 15.31 29.17
N LEU A 57 3.22 15.66 27.89
CA LEU A 57 4.31 16.49 27.37
C LEU A 57 4.31 17.89 28.02
N GLN A 58 3.15 18.54 28.13
CA GLN A 58 3.01 19.82 28.82
C GLN A 58 3.42 19.73 30.30
N ARG A 59 2.95 18.72 31.02
CA ARG A 59 3.25 18.51 32.43
C ARG A 59 4.71 18.12 32.66
N LYS A 60 5.22 17.15 31.92
CA LYS A 60 6.58 16.63 32.12
C LYS A 60 7.66 17.54 31.58
N TRP A 61 7.42 18.19 30.45
CA TRP A 61 8.41 18.96 29.72
C TRP A 61 8.18 20.47 29.82
N LYS A 62 7.11 20.91 30.49
CA LYS A 62 6.72 22.33 30.66
C LYS A 62 6.66 23.06 29.31
N LEU A 63 6.05 22.45 28.31
CA LEU A 63 5.90 23.05 26.99
C LEU A 63 5.01 24.29 27.06
N PRO A 64 5.45 25.43 26.52
CA PRO A 64 4.60 26.63 26.40
C PRO A 64 3.46 26.36 25.37
N ASP A 65 2.35 27.09 25.51
CA ASP A 65 1.16 26.89 24.65
C ASP A 65 1.46 27.02 23.15
N GLU A 66 2.39 27.87 22.77
CA GLU A 66 2.87 28.03 21.38
C GLU A 66 3.51 26.73 20.86
N ALA A 67 4.30 26.06 21.70
CA ALA A 67 4.90 24.77 21.35
C ALA A 67 3.86 23.67 21.19
N VAL A 68 2.78 23.71 21.97
CA VAL A 68 1.67 22.73 21.85
C VAL A 68 1.05 22.78 20.47
N ALA A 69 0.79 23.96 19.92
CA ALA A 69 0.23 24.10 18.58
C ALA A 69 1.17 23.50 17.50
N SER A 70 2.49 23.70 17.65
CA SER A 70 3.49 23.15 16.74
C SER A 70 3.63 21.64 16.88
N VAL A 71 3.54 21.08 18.09
CA VAL A 71 3.54 19.63 18.33
C VAL A 71 2.28 18.98 17.77
N LEU A 72 1.10 19.58 17.98
CA LEU A 72 -0.14 19.11 17.35
C LEU A 72 -0.05 19.11 15.83
N GLY A 73 0.55 20.16 15.27
CA GLY A 73 0.80 20.22 13.83
C GLY A 73 1.77 19.14 13.38
N LEU A 74 2.85 18.85 14.10
CA LEU A 74 3.75 17.73 13.80
C LEU A 74 3.01 16.39 13.81
N LEU A 75 2.20 16.13 14.84
CA LEU A 75 1.42 14.90 14.93
C LEU A 75 0.46 14.73 13.76
N ARG A 76 -0.16 15.82 13.27
CA ARG A 76 -0.98 15.81 12.04
C ARG A 76 -0.14 15.49 10.81
N GLU A 77 1.03 16.11 10.66
CA GLU A 77 1.94 15.83 9.56
C GLU A 77 2.45 14.38 9.60
N GLU A 78 2.81 13.85 10.78
CA GLU A 78 3.18 12.44 10.96
C GLU A 78 2.02 11.50 10.59
N THR A 79 0.77 11.85 10.91
CA THR A 79 -0.42 11.08 10.52
C THR A 79 -0.62 11.08 9.00
N ASN A 80 -0.22 12.16 8.32
CA ASN A 80 -0.26 12.28 6.86
C ASN A 80 0.99 11.66 6.18
N GLY A 81 1.88 11.03 6.96
CA GLY A 81 3.06 10.33 6.45
C GLY A 81 4.33 11.16 6.37
N SER A 82 4.32 12.43 6.75
CA SER A 82 5.55 13.24 6.89
C SER A 82 6.38 12.75 8.07
N THR A 83 7.68 12.99 8.04
CA THR A 83 8.59 12.72 9.17
C THR A 83 8.90 13.97 9.96
N ALA A 84 8.65 15.13 9.38
CA ALA A 84 8.94 16.43 9.98
C ALA A 84 7.87 17.46 9.62
N ARG A 85 7.81 18.54 10.41
CA ARG A 85 7.00 19.74 10.14
C ARG A 85 7.90 20.95 9.95
N VAL A 86 7.61 21.74 8.93
CA VAL A 86 8.26 23.06 8.76
C VAL A 86 7.77 24.01 9.87
N LEU A 87 8.70 24.63 10.61
CA LEU A 87 8.41 25.64 11.60
C LEU A 87 8.43 27.03 10.95
N THR A 88 7.31 27.73 11.07
CA THR A 88 7.18 29.14 10.66
C THR A 88 7.45 30.11 11.82
N GLU A 89 7.35 29.61 13.05
CA GLU A 89 7.49 30.38 14.28
C GLU A 89 8.93 30.37 14.80
N LYS A 90 9.30 31.39 15.58
CA LYS A 90 10.59 31.38 16.30
C LYS A 90 10.46 30.45 17.52
N VAL A 91 11.22 29.36 17.51
CA VAL A 91 11.40 28.51 18.70
C VAL A 91 12.32 29.27 19.65
N THR A 92 11.76 29.89 20.69
CA THR A 92 12.53 30.71 21.62
C THR A 92 13.05 29.89 22.80
N ASP A 93 12.19 29.12 23.45
CA ASP A 93 12.61 28.23 24.56
C ASP A 93 11.52 27.18 24.79
N TRP A 94 11.78 25.94 24.35
CA TRP A 94 10.90 24.83 24.64
C TRP A 94 11.44 23.92 25.73
N GLY A 95 12.39 24.43 26.51
CA GLY A 95 12.99 23.76 27.67
C GLY A 95 13.55 22.39 27.31
N LYS A 96 13.38 21.44 28.21
CA LYS A 96 13.87 20.05 28.02
C LYS A 96 13.11 19.22 26.95
N ALA A 97 12.07 19.76 26.33
CA ALA A 97 11.33 19.07 25.28
C ALA A 97 12.08 19.01 23.96
N VAL A 98 13.01 19.95 23.73
CA VAL A 98 13.76 20.07 22.47
C VAL A 98 15.27 20.18 22.77
N GLY A 99 16.09 19.52 21.98
CA GLY A 99 17.54 19.76 21.88
C GLY A 99 18.43 18.67 22.47
N GLU A 100 18.26 18.25 23.71
CA GLU A 100 19.12 17.25 24.35
C GLU A 100 18.85 15.81 23.83
N ASP A 101 19.83 14.90 24.00
CA ASP A 101 19.72 13.51 23.52
C ASP A 101 18.52 12.72 24.06
N HIS A 102 17.98 13.13 25.20
CA HIS A 102 16.79 12.52 25.81
C HIS A 102 15.48 13.28 25.56
N SER A 103 15.55 14.42 24.85
CA SER A 103 14.37 15.20 24.50
C SER A 103 13.52 14.44 23.47
N PRO A 104 12.18 14.44 23.60
CA PRO A 104 11.29 13.74 22.67
C PRO A 104 11.24 14.37 21.28
N LEU A 105 11.60 15.64 21.18
CA LEU A 105 11.55 16.45 19.97
C LEU A 105 12.94 16.97 19.57
N VAL A 106 13.11 17.23 18.30
CA VAL A 106 14.32 17.82 17.71
C VAL A 106 13.90 18.94 16.78
N VAL A 107 14.63 20.05 16.83
CA VAL A 107 14.55 21.12 15.83
C VAL A 107 15.81 21.07 14.99
N ILE A 108 15.64 21.01 13.67
CA ILE A 108 16.71 20.87 12.68
C ILE A 108 16.66 22.08 11.78
N GLU A 109 17.80 22.67 11.50
CA GLU A 109 17.97 23.70 10.47
C GLU A 109 18.48 23.06 9.18
N HIS A 110 17.73 23.22 8.10
CA HIS A 110 18.11 22.70 6.80
C HIS A 110 17.57 23.58 5.66
N GLY A 111 18.47 23.96 4.71
CA GLY A 111 18.09 24.78 3.56
C GLY A 111 17.47 26.13 3.95
N GLY A 112 17.91 26.75 5.04
CA GLY A 112 17.37 28.01 5.57
C GLY A 112 15.98 27.90 6.21
N LYS A 113 15.47 26.69 6.38
CA LYS A 113 14.21 26.41 7.07
C LYS A 113 14.46 25.62 8.34
N ARG A 114 13.56 25.76 9.31
CA ARG A 114 13.57 24.99 10.54
C ARG A 114 12.48 23.94 10.49
N TYR A 115 12.79 22.74 10.97
CA TYR A 115 11.93 21.59 11.00
C TYR A 115 11.80 21.05 12.41
N LEU A 116 10.58 20.80 12.84
CA LEU A 116 10.29 20.06 14.07
C LEU A 116 10.11 18.59 13.73
N GLN A 117 10.71 17.71 14.51
CA GLN A 117 10.66 16.28 14.29
C GLN A 117 10.60 15.52 15.61
N SER A 118 9.89 14.40 15.67
CA SER A 118 10.00 13.49 16.81
C SER A 118 11.38 12.82 16.82
N ARG A 119 11.97 12.65 18.01
CA ARG A 119 13.32 12.08 18.17
C ARG A 119 13.46 10.71 17.51
N ARG A 120 12.43 9.88 17.55
CA ARG A 120 12.46 8.55 16.94
C ARG A 120 12.58 8.61 15.41
N LEU A 121 11.85 9.52 14.77
CA LEU A 121 11.90 9.71 13.31
C LEU A 121 13.22 10.38 12.90
N TYR A 122 13.66 11.37 13.67
CA TYR A 122 14.97 11.99 13.49
C TYR A 122 16.10 10.95 13.45
N ARG A 123 16.18 10.10 14.50
CA ARG A 123 17.20 9.04 14.54
C ARG A 123 17.08 8.09 13.34
N ALA A 124 15.88 7.70 12.98
CA ALA A 124 15.69 6.82 11.81
C ALA A 124 16.18 7.48 10.52
N GLU A 125 15.89 8.76 10.32
CA GLU A 125 16.35 9.51 9.15
C GLU A 125 17.87 9.79 9.14
N GLN A 126 18.55 9.73 10.28
CA GLN A 126 20.01 9.79 10.35
C GLN A 126 20.65 8.43 10.11
N ASP A 127 20.11 7.35 10.71
CA ASP A 127 20.71 6.02 10.68
C ASP A 127 20.59 5.36 9.30
N ILE A 128 19.44 5.53 8.62
CA ILE A 128 19.16 4.88 7.32
C ILE A 128 20.15 5.30 6.23
N PRO A 129 20.36 6.61 5.94
CA PRO A 129 21.27 7.02 4.86
C PRO A 129 22.70 6.54 5.09
N GLY A 130 23.21 6.67 6.31
CA GLY A 130 24.56 6.22 6.66
C GLY A 130 24.77 4.74 6.32
N ARG A 131 23.86 3.88 6.76
CA ARG A 131 23.93 2.43 6.51
C ARG A 131 23.78 2.08 5.02
N ILE A 132 22.85 2.72 4.34
CA ILE A 132 22.62 2.52 2.90
C ILE A 132 23.84 2.93 2.06
N LEU A 133 24.44 4.08 2.33
CA LEU A 133 25.63 4.57 1.62
C LEU A 133 26.86 3.68 1.91
N GLU A 134 27.02 3.21 3.13
CA GLU A 134 28.06 2.23 3.49
C GLU A 134 27.91 0.97 2.65
N MET A 135 26.69 0.39 2.58
CA MET A 135 26.43 -0.83 1.81
C MET A 135 26.61 -0.61 0.31
N ALA A 136 26.19 0.54 -0.23
CA ALA A 136 26.35 0.87 -1.65
C ALA A 136 27.81 0.93 -2.10
N GLY A 137 28.72 1.33 -1.19
CA GLY A 137 30.15 1.40 -1.44
C GLY A 137 30.88 0.06 -1.37
N LYS A 138 30.23 -1.00 -0.84
CA LYS A 138 30.88 -2.30 -0.69
C LYS A 138 30.64 -3.21 -1.89
N GLU A 139 31.73 -3.77 -2.43
CA GLU A 139 31.72 -4.75 -3.50
C GLU A 139 32.02 -6.14 -2.96
N PHE A 140 31.41 -7.14 -3.57
CA PHE A 140 31.73 -8.54 -3.32
C PHE A 140 32.45 -9.11 -4.53
N PRO A 141 33.60 -9.79 -4.34
CA PRO A 141 34.23 -10.51 -5.43
C PRO A 141 33.28 -11.59 -5.93
N TRP A 142 33.01 -11.56 -7.22
CA TRP A 142 32.13 -12.51 -7.86
C TRP A 142 32.67 -12.85 -9.26
N ALA A 143 32.92 -14.13 -9.49
CA ALA A 143 33.53 -14.61 -10.72
C ALA A 143 32.60 -15.51 -11.53
N ASP A 144 31.75 -16.31 -10.90
CA ASP A 144 30.87 -17.29 -11.54
C ASP A 144 29.63 -17.57 -10.67
N PRO A 145 28.45 -17.86 -11.19
CA PRO A 145 28.06 -18.01 -12.60
C PRO A 145 27.79 -16.68 -13.31
N ASP A 146 28.12 -16.61 -14.62
CA ASP A 146 27.86 -15.42 -15.44
C ASP A 146 26.35 -15.20 -15.63
N PRO A 147 25.79 -14.02 -15.28
CA PRO A 147 24.39 -13.70 -15.53
C PRO A 147 23.98 -13.81 -16.99
N ALA A 148 24.88 -13.57 -17.93
CA ALA A 148 24.59 -13.68 -19.35
C ALA A 148 24.02 -15.04 -19.77
N LYS A 149 24.38 -16.11 -19.04
CA LYS A 149 23.83 -17.46 -19.26
C LYS A 149 22.34 -17.55 -18.96
N LEU A 150 21.82 -16.75 -18.02
CA LEU A 150 20.41 -16.70 -17.64
C LEU A 150 19.64 -15.57 -18.34
N PHE A 151 20.33 -14.65 -19.00
CA PHE A 151 19.77 -13.50 -19.71
C PHE A 151 20.38 -13.42 -21.10
N PRO A 152 19.84 -14.15 -22.10
CA PRO A 152 20.49 -14.30 -23.41
C PRO A 152 20.41 -13.04 -24.29
N GLU A 153 19.58 -12.06 -23.94
CA GLU A 153 19.44 -10.82 -24.73
C GLU A 153 20.55 -9.84 -24.38
N ALA A 154 21.33 -9.40 -25.37
CA ALA A 154 22.37 -8.41 -25.19
C ALA A 154 21.80 -7.04 -24.79
N GLY A 155 22.38 -6.38 -23.79
CA GLY A 155 21.89 -5.09 -23.27
C GLY A 155 20.70 -5.17 -22.34
N ASP A 156 20.33 -6.38 -21.89
CA ASP A 156 19.21 -6.59 -20.97
C ASP A 156 19.49 -5.94 -19.60
N LEU A 157 18.66 -4.96 -19.24
CA LEU A 157 18.70 -4.31 -17.93
C LEU A 157 18.45 -5.30 -16.78
N GLN A 158 17.76 -6.41 -17.03
CA GLN A 158 17.57 -7.47 -16.05
C GLN A 158 18.89 -8.21 -15.76
N ALA A 159 19.73 -8.43 -16.80
CA ALA A 159 21.07 -8.97 -16.63
C ALA A 159 21.97 -8.01 -15.83
N GLU A 160 21.86 -6.71 -16.08
CA GLU A 160 22.58 -5.70 -15.31
C GLU A 160 22.14 -5.68 -13.85
N ALA A 161 20.82 -5.76 -13.59
CA ALA A 161 20.28 -5.87 -12.23
C ALA A 161 20.80 -7.10 -11.51
N ALA A 162 20.91 -8.23 -12.21
CA ALA A 162 21.50 -9.45 -11.66
C ALA A 162 23.00 -9.28 -11.35
N ARG A 163 23.78 -8.65 -12.25
CA ARG A 163 25.21 -8.34 -11.98
C ARG A 163 25.38 -7.49 -10.74
N VAL A 164 24.59 -6.42 -10.60
CA VAL A 164 24.63 -5.55 -9.42
C VAL A 164 24.28 -6.32 -8.16
N ALA A 165 23.24 -7.18 -8.18
CA ALA A 165 22.85 -8.01 -7.03
C ALA A 165 23.90 -9.02 -6.64
N MET A 166 24.71 -9.52 -7.60
CA MET A 166 25.79 -10.48 -7.34
C MET A 166 27.09 -9.81 -6.87
N SER A 167 27.42 -8.63 -7.41
CA SER A 167 28.71 -7.98 -7.18
C SER A 167 28.72 -6.93 -6.07
N ARG A 168 27.56 -6.52 -5.55
CA ARG A 168 27.49 -5.45 -4.54
C ARG A 168 26.72 -5.90 -3.29
N GLN A 169 27.00 -5.23 -2.18
CA GLN A 169 26.25 -5.47 -0.93
C GLN A 169 24.83 -4.90 -1.00
N LEU A 170 24.62 -3.79 -1.71
CA LEU A 170 23.32 -3.20 -1.97
C LEU A 170 23.00 -3.28 -3.46
N ALA A 171 21.79 -3.75 -3.79
CA ALA A 171 21.21 -3.63 -5.12
C ALA A 171 19.81 -3.01 -5.02
N VAL A 172 19.58 -1.93 -5.73
CA VAL A 172 18.30 -1.22 -5.81
C VAL A 172 17.74 -1.39 -7.22
N ILE A 173 16.71 -2.21 -7.37
CA ILE A 173 16.11 -2.52 -8.67
C ILE A 173 14.77 -1.82 -8.75
N THR A 174 14.68 -0.79 -9.57
CA THR A 174 13.45 -0.04 -9.79
C THR A 174 12.83 -0.38 -11.12
N GLY A 175 11.52 -0.13 -11.26
CA GLY A 175 10.84 -0.29 -12.54
C GLY A 175 9.33 -0.30 -12.36
N GLY A 176 8.63 0.10 -13.39
CA GLY A 176 7.17 0.10 -13.43
C GLY A 176 6.56 -1.32 -13.40
N PRO A 177 5.23 -1.42 -13.42
CA PRO A 177 4.54 -2.70 -13.47
C PRO A 177 4.83 -3.42 -14.80
N GLY A 178 5.07 -4.73 -14.72
CA GLY A 178 5.32 -5.55 -15.90
C GLY A 178 6.72 -5.45 -16.51
N THR A 179 7.66 -4.74 -15.86
CA THR A 179 9.07 -4.67 -16.29
C THR A 179 9.87 -5.95 -15.98
N GLY A 180 9.23 -6.95 -15.39
CA GLY A 180 9.87 -8.24 -15.13
C GLY A 180 10.68 -8.30 -13.82
N LYS A 181 10.44 -7.40 -12.86
CA LYS A 181 11.12 -7.44 -11.54
C LYS A 181 11.11 -8.82 -10.89
N THR A 182 9.95 -9.49 -10.84
CA THR A 182 9.85 -10.83 -10.23
C THR A 182 10.55 -11.92 -11.05
N HIS A 183 10.54 -11.79 -12.37
CA HIS A 183 11.30 -12.67 -13.27
C HIS A 183 12.81 -12.50 -13.06
N THR A 184 13.28 -11.26 -12.95
CA THR A 184 14.66 -10.93 -12.59
C THR A 184 15.03 -11.51 -11.23
N LEU A 185 14.12 -11.39 -10.24
CA LEU A 185 14.31 -11.97 -8.90
C LEU A 185 14.53 -13.49 -8.94
N ALA A 186 13.73 -14.25 -9.70
CA ALA A 186 13.89 -15.70 -9.81
C ALA A 186 15.28 -16.09 -10.36
N ARG A 187 15.78 -15.34 -11.35
CA ARG A 187 17.13 -15.53 -11.89
C ARG A 187 18.25 -15.11 -10.93
N ILE A 188 18.08 -14.02 -10.20
CA ILE A 188 19.02 -13.62 -9.13
C ILE A 188 19.10 -14.73 -8.08
N LEU A 189 17.98 -15.34 -7.67
CA LEU A 189 17.97 -16.44 -6.73
C LEU A 189 18.74 -17.65 -7.27
N ALA A 190 18.55 -17.99 -8.56
CA ALA A 190 19.29 -19.08 -9.20
C ALA A 190 20.80 -18.83 -9.19
N LEU A 191 21.25 -17.60 -9.51
CA LEU A 191 22.66 -17.21 -9.47
C LEU A 191 23.23 -17.27 -8.05
N LEU A 192 22.49 -16.81 -7.04
CA LEU A 192 22.92 -16.85 -5.64
C LEU A 192 23.14 -18.29 -5.14
N VAL A 193 22.21 -19.20 -5.48
CA VAL A 193 22.34 -20.61 -5.12
C VAL A 193 23.49 -21.27 -5.90
N ALA A 194 23.59 -21.01 -7.19
CA ALA A 194 24.68 -21.53 -8.04
C ALA A 194 26.08 -21.03 -7.59
N SER A 195 26.15 -19.82 -7.00
CA SER A 195 27.40 -19.30 -6.39
C SER A 195 27.72 -19.91 -5.03
N GLY A 196 26.98 -20.93 -4.56
CA GLY A 196 27.23 -21.66 -3.33
C GLY A 196 26.64 -21.04 -2.06
N ILE A 197 25.78 -20.02 -2.18
CA ILE A 197 25.08 -19.46 -1.01
C ILE A 197 23.99 -20.46 -0.57
N PRO A 198 24.04 -20.98 0.66
CA PRO A 198 23.04 -21.94 1.12
C PRO A 198 21.62 -21.35 1.11
N ALA A 199 20.64 -22.11 0.64
CA ALA A 199 19.24 -21.70 0.56
C ALA A 199 18.68 -21.17 1.89
N ASN A 200 19.07 -21.82 3.01
CA ASN A 200 18.67 -21.40 4.34
C ASN A 200 19.32 -20.11 4.84
N ARG A 201 20.24 -19.50 4.06
CA ARG A 201 20.84 -18.19 4.32
C ARG A 201 20.26 -17.08 3.44
N ILE A 202 19.36 -17.42 2.51
CA ILE A 202 18.63 -16.46 1.67
C ILE A 202 17.25 -16.24 2.26
N ARG A 203 16.84 -14.99 2.38
CA ARG A 203 15.51 -14.59 2.88
C ARG A 203 14.79 -13.74 1.86
N LEU A 204 13.52 -14.08 1.62
CA LEU A 204 12.59 -13.27 0.84
C LEU A 204 11.58 -12.62 1.78
N ALA A 205 11.36 -11.32 1.62
CA ALA A 205 10.41 -10.59 2.44
C ALA A 205 9.64 -9.54 1.64
N ALA A 206 8.44 -9.23 2.13
CA ALA A 206 7.63 -8.13 1.63
C ALA A 206 6.94 -7.40 2.80
N PRO A 207 6.45 -6.16 2.64
CA PRO A 207 5.80 -5.42 3.72
C PRO A 207 4.50 -6.06 4.20
N THR A 208 3.74 -6.69 3.30
CA THR A 208 2.41 -7.26 3.58
C THR A 208 2.34 -8.76 3.27
N GLY A 209 1.41 -9.46 3.94
CA GLY A 209 1.20 -10.89 3.69
C GLY A 209 0.82 -11.17 2.23
N LYS A 210 -0.05 -10.34 1.65
CA LYS A 210 -0.49 -10.46 0.27
C LYS A 210 0.66 -10.29 -0.74
N ALA A 211 1.56 -9.31 -0.49
CA ALA A 211 2.75 -9.12 -1.32
C ALA A 211 3.72 -10.31 -1.19
N SER A 212 3.90 -10.84 0.03
CA SER A 212 4.73 -12.03 0.27
C SER A 212 4.17 -13.28 -0.44
N ASP A 213 2.86 -13.52 -0.35
CA ASP A 213 2.20 -14.66 -1.02
C ASP A 213 2.28 -14.53 -2.55
N ARG A 214 2.12 -13.30 -3.07
CA ARG A 214 2.29 -13.02 -4.50
C ARG A 214 3.74 -13.26 -4.96
N MET A 215 4.71 -12.76 -4.21
CA MET A 215 6.14 -12.97 -4.50
C MET A 215 6.47 -14.45 -4.53
N ARG A 216 6.01 -15.22 -3.54
CA ARG A 216 6.18 -16.68 -3.50
C ARG A 216 5.63 -17.35 -4.76
N LYS A 217 4.37 -17.05 -5.12
CA LYS A 217 3.74 -17.60 -6.31
C LYS A 217 4.48 -17.20 -7.59
N ALA A 218 4.81 -15.93 -7.76
CA ALA A 218 5.43 -15.43 -8.97
C ALA A 218 6.88 -15.92 -9.14
N VAL A 219 7.62 -16.12 -8.06
CA VAL A 219 8.91 -16.81 -8.08
C VAL A 219 8.68 -18.26 -8.52
N GLY A 220 7.77 -19.00 -7.87
CA GLY A 220 7.44 -20.38 -8.24
C GLY A 220 7.05 -20.53 -9.72
N ASP A 221 6.16 -19.68 -10.22
CA ASP A 221 5.74 -19.68 -11.64
C ASP A 221 6.93 -19.40 -12.59
N SER A 222 7.90 -18.58 -12.15
CA SER A 222 9.10 -18.23 -12.93
C SER A 222 10.16 -19.34 -12.94
N LEU A 223 10.13 -20.27 -11.98
CA LEU A 223 11.11 -21.38 -11.91
C LEU A 223 10.99 -22.35 -13.07
N SER A 224 9.77 -22.56 -13.58
CA SER A 224 9.54 -23.43 -14.75
C SER A 224 10.13 -22.89 -16.07
N GLY A 225 10.38 -21.58 -16.13
CA GLY A 225 10.99 -20.90 -17.28
C GLY A 225 12.49 -20.67 -17.15
N LEU A 226 13.16 -21.23 -16.13
CA LEU A 226 14.60 -21.12 -15.98
C LEU A 226 15.34 -22.01 -16.99
N PRO A 227 16.52 -21.57 -17.48
CA PRO A 227 17.41 -22.40 -18.28
C PRO A 227 17.80 -23.71 -17.56
N GLU A 228 18.16 -24.73 -18.35
CA GLU A 228 18.46 -26.08 -17.84
C GLU A 228 19.55 -26.09 -16.76
N GLU A 229 20.57 -25.22 -16.91
CA GLU A 229 21.66 -25.09 -15.92
C GLU A 229 21.16 -24.62 -14.53
N ALA A 230 20.07 -23.85 -14.47
CA ALA A 230 19.46 -23.38 -13.22
C ALA A 230 18.50 -24.41 -12.62
N GLN A 231 17.98 -25.35 -13.41
CA GLN A 231 17.01 -26.37 -12.96
C GLN A 231 17.61 -27.33 -11.94
N GLN A 232 18.92 -27.59 -11.98
CA GLN A 232 19.61 -28.40 -10.96
C GLN A 232 19.46 -27.86 -9.51
N HIS A 233 19.06 -26.60 -9.34
CA HIS A 233 18.85 -25.96 -8.05
C HIS A 233 17.38 -25.82 -7.66
N LEU A 234 16.46 -26.44 -8.40
CA LEU A 234 15.03 -26.22 -8.29
C LEU A 234 14.50 -26.43 -6.87
N ASP A 235 14.88 -27.50 -6.18
CA ASP A 235 14.44 -27.80 -4.80
C ASP A 235 14.85 -26.68 -3.83
N SER A 236 16.07 -26.17 -3.98
CA SER A 236 16.56 -25.05 -3.18
C SER A 236 15.76 -23.78 -3.44
N LEU A 237 15.44 -23.50 -4.71
CA LEU A 237 14.68 -22.32 -5.12
C LEU A 237 13.22 -22.37 -4.64
N VAL A 238 12.59 -23.54 -4.70
CA VAL A 238 11.25 -23.78 -4.14
C VAL A 238 11.27 -23.56 -2.63
N SER A 239 12.24 -24.14 -1.93
CA SER A 239 12.42 -23.96 -0.48
C SER A 239 12.57 -22.48 -0.09
N ILE A 240 13.35 -21.69 -0.84
CA ILE A 240 13.50 -20.25 -0.60
C ILE A 240 12.17 -19.52 -0.81
N ALA A 241 11.46 -19.83 -1.90
CA ALA A 241 10.16 -19.21 -2.21
C ALA A 241 9.13 -19.50 -1.12
N ASP A 242 9.07 -20.73 -0.60
CA ASP A 242 8.14 -21.14 0.46
C ASP A 242 8.44 -20.48 1.81
N LEU A 243 9.68 -20.11 2.06
CA LEU A 243 10.09 -19.37 3.26
C LEU A 243 9.84 -17.85 3.18
N SER A 244 9.25 -17.36 2.09
CA SER A 244 8.90 -15.95 1.98
C SER A 244 7.97 -15.51 3.11
N SER A 245 8.18 -14.32 3.64
CA SER A 245 7.43 -13.82 4.79
C SER A 245 7.24 -12.30 4.78
N THR A 246 6.38 -11.81 5.68
CA THR A 246 6.35 -10.36 5.91
C THR A 246 7.58 -9.91 6.69
N LEU A 247 8.02 -8.65 6.46
CA LEU A 247 9.13 -8.05 7.22
C LEU A 247 8.90 -8.12 8.73
N HIS A 248 7.69 -7.86 9.21
CA HIS A 248 7.35 -7.98 10.63
C HIS A 248 7.56 -9.42 11.16
N ARG A 249 7.16 -10.43 10.40
CA ARG A 249 7.37 -11.83 10.77
C ARG A 249 8.86 -12.22 10.71
N LEU A 250 9.57 -11.75 9.68
CA LEU A 250 11.01 -11.97 9.54
C LEU A 250 11.78 -11.40 10.75
N LEU A 251 11.44 -10.18 11.16
CA LEU A 251 12.03 -9.52 12.33
C LEU A 251 11.58 -10.14 13.66
N GLY A 252 10.58 -11.02 13.66
CA GLY A 252 9.97 -11.57 14.87
C GLY A 252 9.31 -10.49 15.73
N TYR A 253 8.63 -9.53 15.08
CA TYR A 253 7.96 -8.44 15.76
C TYR A 253 6.81 -8.94 16.64
N ASN A 254 6.86 -8.55 17.92
CA ASN A 254 5.81 -8.83 18.90
C ASN A 254 5.00 -7.54 19.16
N PRO A 255 3.73 -7.47 18.73
CA PRO A 255 2.92 -6.27 18.90
C PRO A 255 2.60 -5.94 20.36
N GLU A 256 2.51 -6.94 21.27
CA GLU A 256 2.26 -6.72 22.68
C GLU A 256 3.45 -6.06 23.39
N LYS A 257 4.66 -6.41 22.95
CA LYS A 257 5.92 -5.88 23.51
C LYS A 257 6.42 -4.65 22.74
N GLY A 258 5.82 -4.35 21.58
CA GLY A 258 6.24 -3.25 20.71
C GLY A 258 7.69 -3.33 20.22
N ARG A 259 8.27 -4.56 20.11
CA ARG A 259 9.67 -4.77 19.74
C ARG A 259 9.87 -6.01 18.88
N SER A 260 10.93 -5.99 18.09
CA SER A 260 11.39 -7.09 17.27
C SER A 260 12.31 -8.04 18.07
N ARG A 261 12.37 -9.31 17.66
CA ARG A 261 13.33 -10.29 18.15
C ARG A 261 14.73 -10.01 17.60
N PHE A 262 14.79 -9.65 16.30
CA PHE A 262 16.04 -9.32 15.63
C PHE A 262 16.23 -7.81 15.60
N ASP A 263 17.41 -7.37 15.97
CA ASP A 263 17.84 -5.97 16.10
C ASP A 263 19.37 -5.86 15.95
N SER A 264 19.96 -4.73 16.35
CA SER A 264 21.41 -4.51 16.30
C SER A 264 22.23 -5.49 17.17
N ARG A 265 21.62 -6.06 18.22
CA ARG A 265 22.28 -7.02 19.14
C ARG A 265 22.05 -8.46 18.71
N HIS A 266 20.96 -8.72 18.01
CA HIS A 266 20.53 -10.04 17.54
C HIS A 266 20.22 -9.96 16.05
N ARG A 267 21.24 -10.18 15.22
CA ARG A 267 21.14 -10.06 13.77
C ARG A 267 20.34 -11.20 13.14
N LEU A 268 19.74 -10.94 11.99
CA LEU A 268 19.06 -11.96 11.18
C LEU A 268 20.03 -13.06 10.74
N PRO A 269 19.65 -14.34 10.81
CA PRO A 269 20.49 -15.43 10.32
C PRO A 269 20.40 -15.55 8.79
N CYS A 270 20.91 -14.56 8.06
CA CYS A 270 20.91 -14.55 6.59
C CYS A 270 22.20 -13.96 6.04
N SER A 271 22.58 -14.41 4.84
CA SER A 271 23.66 -13.83 4.03
C SER A 271 23.10 -12.95 2.92
N VAL A 272 21.83 -13.14 2.55
CA VAL A 272 21.12 -12.35 1.56
C VAL A 272 19.70 -12.09 2.06
N LEU A 273 19.29 -10.83 2.01
CA LEU A 273 17.91 -10.39 2.20
C LEU A 273 17.41 -9.74 0.92
N ILE A 274 16.33 -10.26 0.38
CA ILE A 274 15.65 -9.69 -0.78
C ILE A 274 14.29 -9.17 -0.34
N VAL A 275 13.99 -7.91 -0.64
CA VAL A 275 12.74 -7.26 -0.24
C VAL A 275 12.03 -6.74 -1.47
N ASP A 276 10.80 -7.20 -1.69
CA ASP A 276 9.91 -6.70 -2.74
C ASP A 276 8.87 -5.72 -2.17
N GLU A 277 8.28 -4.89 -3.04
CA GLU A 277 7.31 -3.84 -2.71
C GLU A 277 7.84 -2.85 -1.65
N CYS A 278 9.11 -2.43 -1.79
CA CYS A 278 9.79 -1.55 -0.82
C CYS A 278 9.15 -0.18 -0.66
N SER A 279 8.34 0.30 -1.63
CA SER A 279 7.60 1.56 -1.53
C SER A 279 6.61 1.60 -0.36
N MET A 280 6.16 0.43 0.10
CA MET A 280 5.22 0.29 1.21
C MET A 280 5.88 0.29 2.60
N ILE A 281 7.20 0.39 2.69
CA ILE A 281 7.95 0.31 3.96
C ILE A 281 8.10 1.72 4.53
N ASP A 282 7.61 1.92 5.77
CA ASP A 282 7.81 3.19 6.47
C ASP A 282 9.23 3.33 7.05
N VAL A 283 9.57 4.54 7.45
CA VAL A 283 10.92 4.88 7.91
C VAL A 283 11.36 4.08 9.14
N LEU A 284 10.44 3.75 10.06
CA LEU A 284 10.77 3.00 11.27
C LEU A 284 11.02 1.52 10.97
N LEU A 285 10.24 0.94 10.08
CA LEU A 285 10.45 -0.43 9.63
C LEU A 285 11.72 -0.56 8.79
N TRP A 286 12.05 0.45 7.96
CA TRP A 286 13.35 0.53 7.28
C TRP A 286 14.51 0.48 8.26
N ARG A 287 14.47 1.34 9.28
CA ARG A 287 15.49 1.34 10.33
C ARG A 287 15.61 -0.03 10.99
N ALA A 288 14.48 -0.63 11.40
CA ALA A 288 14.48 -1.94 12.06
C ALA A 288 15.08 -3.05 11.18
N VAL A 289 14.80 -3.04 9.87
CA VAL A 289 15.39 -3.99 8.91
C VAL A 289 16.90 -3.81 8.82
N LEU A 290 17.37 -2.57 8.65
CA LEU A 290 18.81 -2.28 8.53
C LEU A 290 19.57 -2.56 9.82
N GLU A 291 18.97 -2.29 10.98
CA GLU A 291 19.55 -2.65 12.28
C GLU A 291 19.64 -4.16 12.50
N ALA A 292 18.70 -4.94 11.99
CA ALA A 292 18.70 -6.39 12.14
C ALA A 292 19.57 -7.12 11.09
N LEU A 293 19.94 -6.45 10.00
CA LEU A 293 20.71 -7.04 8.91
C LEU A 293 22.19 -7.22 9.31
N PRO A 294 22.80 -8.41 9.12
CA PRO A 294 24.24 -8.61 9.34
C PRO A 294 25.10 -7.65 8.51
N ASP A 295 26.29 -7.33 9.02
CA ASP A 295 27.17 -6.33 8.39
C ASP A 295 27.77 -6.80 7.06
N ASP A 296 27.81 -8.10 6.83
CA ASP A 296 28.28 -8.78 5.61
C ASP A 296 27.12 -9.29 4.71
N ALA A 297 25.88 -9.09 5.10
CA ALA A 297 24.75 -9.54 4.32
C ALA A 297 24.50 -8.64 3.10
N ARG A 298 24.10 -9.26 1.97
CA ARG A 298 23.60 -8.54 0.80
C ARG A 298 22.14 -8.12 1.00
N LEU A 299 21.80 -6.95 0.50
CA LEU A 299 20.44 -6.41 0.49
C LEU A 299 20.02 -6.09 -0.95
N VAL A 300 18.99 -6.79 -1.43
CA VAL A 300 18.41 -6.56 -2.74
C VAL A 300 16.99 -5.99 -2.56
N LEU A 301 16.76 -4.81 -3.10
CA LEU A 301 15.53 -4.05 -2.96
C LEU A 301 14.83 -3.94 -4.32
N LEU A 302 13.56 -4.37 -4.36
CA LEU A 302 12.74 -4.26 -5.57
C LEU A 302 11.50 -3.43 -5.27
N SER A 303 11.20 -2.44 -6.08
CA SER A 303 9.91 -1.74 -6.06
C SER A 303 9.74 -0.81 -7.27
N ASP A 304 8.59 -0.16 -7.31
CA ASP A 304 8.27 0.90 -8.23
C ASP A 304 8.21 2.22 -7.43
N PRO A 305 9.11 3.19 -7.70
CA PRO A 305 9.16 4.45 -6.95
C PRO A 305 7.98 5.39 -7.22
N ASN A 306 7.19 5.14 -8.28
CA ASN A 306 6.04 5.94 -8.67
C ASN A 306 4.72 5.43 -8.07
N GLN A 307 4.73 4.24 -7.43
CA GLN A 307 3.57 3.74 -6.72
C GLN A 307 3.35 4.46 -5.39
N LEU A 308 2.15 4.27 -4.82
CA LEU A 308 1.79 4.81 -3.52
C LEU A 308 2.83 4.46 -2.46
N GLU A 309 3.14 5.45 -1.67
CA GLU A 309 4.01 5.37 -0.51
C GLU A 309 3.42 4.51 0.61
N SER A 310 4.23 4.23 1.62
CA SER A 310 3.81 3.54 2.83
C SER A 310 2.63 4.27 3.51
N VAL A 311 1.80 3.55 4.23
CA VAL A 311 0.77 4.18 5.10
C VAL A 311 1.43 4.90 6.29
N GLY A 312 2.59 4.41 6.75
CA GLY A 312 3.40 5.05 7.79
C GLY A 312 4.24 6.22 7.26
N GLN A 313 5.10 6.75 8.13
CA GLN A 313 5.88 7.95 7.86
C GLN A 313 7.05 7.69 6.90
N GLY A 314 7.36 8.70 6.09
CA GLY A 314 8.50 8.72 5.16
C GLY A 314 8.22 8.06 3.81
N ASN A 315 9.18 8.22 2.91
CA ASN A 315 9.18 7.63 1.57
C ASN A 315 10.59 7.21 1.18
N VAL A 316 11.19 6.35 2.00
CA VAL A 316 12.62 6.00 1.91
C VAL A 316 12.98 5.45 0.54
N PHE A 317 12.18 4.54 -0.03
CA PHE A 317 12.50 3.90 -1.30
C PHE A 317 12.49 4.88 -2.47
N ALA A 318 11.50 5.76 -2.56
CA ALA A 318 11.45 6.77 -3.62
C ALA A 318 12.59 7.80 -3.48
N GLU A 319 12.96 8.16 -2.24
CA GLU A 319 14.12 9.01 -1.99
C GLU A 319 15.43 8.33 -2.40
N LEU A 320 15.60 7.04 -2.13
CA LEU A 320 16.74 6.23 -2.59
C LEU A 320 16.81 6.19 -4.11
N ALA A 321 15.70 5.88 -4.77
CA ALA A 321 15.64 5.80 -6.24
C ALA A 321 15.97 7.15 -6.88
N ARG A 322 15.43 8.24 -6.32
CA ARG A 322 15.70 9.61 -6.80
C ARG A 322 17.16 9.99 -6.58
N ALA A 323 17.73 9.71 -5.41
CA ALA A 323 19.14 9.99 -5.13
C ALA A 323 20.07 9.16 -6.03
N ALA A 324 19.74 7.90 -6.31
CA ALA A 324 20.51 7.04 -7.20
C ALA A 324 20.50 7.52 -8.67
N GLY A 325 19.42 8.15 -9.13
CA GLY A 325 19.30 8.73 -10.47
C GLY A 325 20.09 10.00 -10.69
N VAL A 326 20.66 10.62 -9.64
CA VAL A 326 21.50 11.82 -9.78
C VAL A 326 22.87 11.43 -10.33
N LYS A 327 23.31 12.16 -11.36
CA LYS A 327 24.64 11.93 -11.95
C LYS A 327 25.75 12.09 -10.92
N GLY A 328 26.60 11.09 -10.78
CA GLY A 328 27.70 11.07 -9.81
C GLY A 328 27.29 10.65 -8.38
N SER A 329 26.06 10.22 -8.18
CA SER A 329 25.59 9.68 -6.91
C SER A 329 26.38 8.44 -6.50
N LYS A 330 26.70 8.32 -5.20
CA LYS A 330 27.29 7.11 -4.61
C LYS A 330 26.37 5.89 -4.72
N LEU A 331 25.06 6.11 -4.87
CA LEU A 331 24.06 5.06 -5.04
C LEU A 331 23.94 4.60 -6.51
N GLY A 332 24.38 5.41 -7.48
CA GLY A 332 24.25 5.10 -8.90
C GLY A 332 24.75 3.70 -9.28
N PRO A 333 25.96 3.29 -8.87
CA PRO A 333 26.48 1.95 -9.17
C PRO A 333 25.69 0.78 -8.55
N ALA A 334 24.88 1.03 -7.53
CA ALA A 334 24.03 0.04 -6.89
C ALA A 334 22.59 0.04 -7.42
N HIS A 335 22.26 0.87 -8.41
CA HIS A 335 20.91 1.07 -8.90
C HIS A 335 20.74 0.67 -10.35
N VAL A 336 19.66 -0.06 -10.64
CA VAL A 336 19.24 -0.37 -12.01
C VAL A 336 17.76 -0.06 -12.16
N HIS A 337 17.42 0.67 -13.21
CA HIS A 337 16.05 1.01 -13.54
C HIS A 337 15.58 0.22 -14.77
N LEU A 338 14.62 -0.70 -14.56
CA LEU A 338 14.01 -1.51 -15.61
C LEU A 338 12.96 -0.69 -16.36
N THR A 339 13.18 -0.43 -17.64
CA THR A 339 12.32 0.43 -18.47
C THR A 339 11.35 -0.32 -19.37
N GLU A 340 11.63 -1.58 -19.70
CA GLU A 340 10.82 -2.36 -20.64
C GLU A 340 9.61 -3.01 -19.95
N ALA A 341 8.43 -2.47 -20.16
CA ALA A 341 7.19 -3.05 -19.66
C ALA A 341 6.64 -4.10 -20.62
N ARG A 342 6.95 -5.36 -20.39
CA ARG A 342 6.49 -6.49 -21.24
C ARG A 342 4.98 -6.74 -21.10
N ARG A 343 4.38 -6.42 -19.95
CA ARG A 343 2.95 -6.64 -19.66
C ARG A 343 2.01 -5.85 -20.57
N PHE A 344 2.36 -4.63 -20.89
CA PHE A 344 1.52 -3.71 -21.64
C PHE A 344 1.87 -3.63 -23.12
N LYS A 345 2.64 -4.60 -23.66
CA LYS A 345 2.93 -4.64 -25.11
C LYS A 345 1.67 -4.58 -25.97
N ASP A 346 0.61 -5.27 -25.52
CA ASP A 346 -0.68 -5.31 -26.22
C ASP A 346 -1.66 -4.21 -25.76
N ARG A 347 -1.22 -3.29 -24.91
CA ARG A 347 -2.02 -2.19 -24.32
C ARG A 347 -1.22 -0.90 -24.26
N PRO A 348 -0.85 -0.34 -25.44
CA PRO A 348 -0.03 0.86 -25.51
C PRO A 348 -0.71 2.10 -24.91
N ASP A 349 -2.04 2.14 -24.91
CA ASP A 349 -2.87 3.20 -24.34
C ASP A 349 -2.73 3.29 -22.81
N ILE A 350 -2.83 2.16 -22.10
CA ILE A 350 -2.61 2.12 -20.63
C ILE A 350 -1.17 2.54 -20.31
N MET A 351 -0.21 2.07 -21.11
CA MET A 351 1.21 2.45 -20.92
C MET A 351 1.43 3.93 -21.16
N ALA A 352 0.84 4.50 -22.22
CA ALA A 352 0.96 5.93 -22.51
C ALA A 352 0.39 6.76 -21.36
N PHE A 353 -0.77 6.38 -20.83
CA PHE A 353 -1.38 7.06 -19.69
C PHE A 353 -0.52 6.94 -18.42
N ALA A 354 0.03 5.76 -18.13
CA ALA A 354 0.97 5.57 -17.03
C ALA A 354 2.21 6.48 -17.16
N ARG A 355 2.79 6.57 -18.35
CA ARG A 355 3.93 7.45 -18.62
C ARG A 355 3.61 8.94 -18.48
N ALA A 356 2.45 9.38 -18.92
CA ALA A 356 2.00 10.76 -18.72
C ALA A 356 1.94 11.12 -17.23
N LEU A 357 1.44 10.17 -16.40
CA LEU A 357 1.46 10.33 -14.94
C LEU A 357 2.88 10.34 -14.37
N GLU A 358 3.77 9.44 -14.78
CA GLU A 358 5.17 9.41 -14.33
C GLU A 358 5.91 10.72 -14.65
N GLN A 359 5.63 11.30 -15.82
CA GLN A 359 6.23 12.54 -16.27
C GLN A 359 5.59 13.80 -15.69
N SER A 360 4.54 13.63 -14.88
CA SER A 360 3.73 14.74 -14.33
C SER A 360 3.17 15.64 -15.44
N ASP A 361 2.68 15.03 -16.53
CA ASP A 361 2.07 15.72 -17.68
C ASP A 361 0.53 15.59 -17.59
N PRO A 362 -0.16 16.57 -16.97
CA PRO A 362 -1.60 16.55 -16.82
C PRO A 362 -2.35 16.76 -18.14
N ASP A 363 -1.75 17.43 -19.11
CA ASP A 363 -2.37 17.69 -20.40
C ASP A 363 -2.40 16.43 -21.24
N ALA A 364 -1.29 15.73 -21.35
CA ALA A 364 -1.22 14.43 -22.01
C ALA A 364 -2.12 13.39 -21.35
N ALA A 365 -2.20 13.38 -20.01
CA ALA A 365 -3.08 12.46 -19.30
C ALA A 365 -4.56 12.72 -19.63
N VAL A 366 -4.99 13.97 -19.69
CA VAL A 366 -6.36 14.35 -20.06
C VAL A 366 -6.64 14.01 -21.53
N GLU A 367 -5.76 14.36 -22.45
CA GLU A 367 -5.91 14.09 -23.89
C GLU A 367 -6.07 12.59 -24.18
N LEU A 368 -5.26 11.75 -23.54
CA LEU A 368 -5.36 10.30 -23.67
C LEU A 368 -6.73 9.77 -23.23
N LEU A 369 -7.31 10.26 -22.15
CA LEU A 369 -8.64 9.86 -21.69
C LEU A 369 -9.75 10.41 -22.61
N GLU A 370 -9.68 11.67 -23.00
CA GLU A 370 -10.64 12.26 -23.96
C GLU A 370 -10.67 11.50 -25.28
N GLY A 371 -9.51 11.04 -25.77
CA GLY A 371 -9.39 10.21 -26.94
C GLY A 371 -10.11 8.85 -26.85
N THR A 372 -10.49 8.41 -25.63
CA THR A 372 -11.28 7.18 -25.43
C THR A 372 -12.79 7.40 -25.46
N ARG A 373 -13.27 8.64 -25.42
CA ARG A 373 -14.71 9.00 -25.31
C ARG A 373 -15.60 8.35 -26.40
N SER A 374 -15.06 8.13 -27.58
CA SER A 374 -15.74 7.49 -28.71
C SER A 374 -15.61 5.97 -28.76
N ARG A 375 -14.87 5.35 -27.82
CA ARG A 375 -14.49 3.94 -27.83
C ARG A 375 -15.24 3.13 -26.76
N THR A 376 -16.55 3.30 -26.64
CA THR A 376 -17.38 2.53 -25.68
C THR A 376 -17.23 1.03 -25.92
N GLY A 377 -16.74 0.31 -24.86
CA GLY A 377 -16.56 -1.14 -24.89
C GLY A 377 -15.26 -1.61 -25.53
N SER A 378 -14.28 -0.73 -25.76
CA SER A 378 -12.94 -1.09 -26.24
C SER A 378 -12.11 -1.74 -25.14
N ARG A 379 -11.20 -2.64 -25.53
CA ARG A 379 -10.19 -3.18 -24.62
C ARG A 379 -9.08 -2.13 -24.39
N GLY A 380 -8.60 -2.00 -23.14
CA GLY A 380 -7.52 -1.11 -22.79
C GLY A 380 -7.95 0.01 -21.85
N LEU A 381 -7.58 1.26 -22.17
CA LEU A 381 -7.94 2.45 -21.41
C LEU A 381 -9.33 2.95 -21.83
N GLU A 382 -10.20 3.22 -20.85
CA GLU A 382 -11.53 3.78 -21.04
C GLU A 382 -11.79 4.88 -20.01
N TRP A 383 -12.54 5.92 -20.41
CA TRP A 383 -12.95 7.00 -19.51
C TRP A 383 -14.47 7.02 -19.36
N LEU A 384 -14.91 7.05 -18.09
CA LEU A 384 -16.30 7.24 -17.72
C LEU A 384 -16.46 8.63 -17.10
N GLU A 385 -17.00 9.56 -17.88
CA GLU A 385 -17.29 10.90 -17.35
C GLU A 385 -18.35 10.83 -16.26
N HIS A 386 -17.99 11.34 -15.08
CA HIS A 386 -18.86 11.26 -13.92
C HIS A 386 -18.60 12.39 -12.93
N SER A 387 -19.66 13.05 -12.46
CA SER A 387 -19.59 14.01 -11.35
C SER A 387 -19.59 13.26 -10.02
N ALA A 388 -18.62 13.54 -9.16
CA ALA A 388 -18.49 12.86 -7.88
C ALA A 388 -19.78 12.97 -7.02
N GLY A 389 -20.36 11.82 -6.68
CA GLY A 389 -21.51 11.68 -5.79
C GLY A 389 -22.78 11.11 -6.43
N THR A 390 -22.80 10.86 -7.74
CA THR A 390 -23.98 10.35 -8.46
C THR A 390 -23.78 8.98 -9.12
N LEU A 391 -22.57 8.39 -9.06
CA LEU A 391 -22.25 7.12 -9.74
C LEU A 391 -23.07 5.96 -9.17
N SER A 392 -23.86 5.33 -10.02
CA SER A 392 -24.62 4.11 -9.73
C SER A 392 -24.08 2.91 -10.49
N CYS A 393 -24.46 1.70 -10.09
CA CYS A 393 -24.06 0.50 -10.84
C CYS A 393 -24.60 0.49 -12.28
N ALA A 394 -25.67 1.22 -12.56
CA ALA A 394 -26.25 1.32 -13.92
C ALA A 394 -25.34 2.10 -14.87
N ASP A 395 -24.48 2.96 -14.33
CA ASP A 395 -23.53 3.77 -15.09
C ASP A 395 -22.24 3.01 -15.44
N PHE A 396 -22.02 1.86 -14.82
CA PHE A 396 -20.81 1.08 -15.06
C PHE A 396 -20.71 0.59 -16.50
N PRO A 397 -19.52 0.60 -17.10
CA PRO A 397 -19.31 -0.01 -18.40
C PRO A 397 -19.80 -1.47 -18.43
N LYS A 398 -20.46 -1.86 -19.52
CA LYS A 398 -21.01 -3.23 -19.68
C LYS A 398 -20.02 -4.34 -19.33
N PRO A 399 -18.72 -4.30 -19.74
CA PRO A 399 -17.74 -5.31 -19.35
C PRO A 399 -17.53 -5.42 -17.84
N ILE A 400 -17.48 -4.28 -17.14
CA ILE A 400 -17.34 -4.22 -15.68
C ILE A 400 -18.56 -4.84 -15.00
N LEU A 401 -19.77 -4.44 -15.41
CA LEU A 401 -21.00 -4.98 -14.86
C LEU A 401 -21.10 -6.49 -15.08
N ALA A 402 -20.80 -6.97 -16.30
CA ALA A 402 -20.78 -8.40 -16.62
C ALA A 402 -19.75 -9.19 -15.79
N ALA A 403 -18.59 -8.60 -15.48
CA ALA A 403 -17.60 -9.21 -14.61
C ALA A 403 -18.10 -9.33 -13.15
N LEU A 404 -18.77 -8.29 -12.63
CA LEU A 404 -19.41 -8.32 -11.30
C LEU A 404 -20.56 -9.35 -11.26
N GLU A 405 -21.35 -9.45 -12.32
CA GLU A 405 -22.40 -10.46 -12.42
C GLU A 405 -21.86 -11.89 -12.38
N LYS A 406 -20.71 -12.15 -13.01
CA LYS A 406 -20.04 -13.45 -12.91
C LYS A 406 -19.68 -13.80 -11.46
N VAL A 407 -19.20 -12.82 -10.68
CA VAL A 407 -18.95 -13.03 -9.24
C VAL A 407 -20.26 -13.33 -8.52
N ALA A 408 -21.27 -12.47 -8.71
CA ALA A 408 -22.55 -12.54 -7.99
C ALA A 408 -23.31 -13.84 -8.23
N ARG A 409 -23.27 -14.37 -9.48
CA ARG A 409 -24.07 -15.50 -9.94
C ARG A 409 -23.32 -16.81 -10.06
N ALA A 410 -22.01 -16.86 -9.81
CA ALA A 410 -21.23 -18.10 -9.88
C ALA A 410 -21.87 -19.20 -9.04
N ASP A 411 -21.92 -20.40 -9.58
CA ASP A 411 -22.59 -21.55 -8.97
C ASP A 411 -21.80 -22.14 -7.81
N THR A 412 -20.49 -21.98 -7.83
CA THR A 412 -19.59 -22.47 -6.78
C THR A 412 -18.76 -21.35 -6.15
N PRO A 413 -18.36 -21.50 -4.87
CA PRO A 413 -17.46 -20.55 -4.22
C PRO A 413 -16.13 -20.39 -4.94
N ARG A 414 -15.61 -21.45 -5.55
CA ARG A 414 -14.35 -21.43 -6.31
C ARG A 414 -14.49 -20.51 -7.54
N GLU A 415 -15.51 -20.69 -8.34
CA GLU A 415 -15.77 -19.84 -9.50
C GLU A 415 -15.98 -18.38 -9.10
N ALA A 416 -16.69 -18.14 -7.99
CA ALA A 416 -16.88 -16.79 -7.47
C ALA A 416 -15.56 -16.11 -7.07
N LEU A 417 -14.68 -16.84 -6.38
CA LEU A 417 -13.34 -16.35 -5.99
C LEU A 417 -12.43 -16.13 -7.21
N ASP A 418 -12.46 -17.04 -8.18
CA ASP A 418 -11.69 -16.91 -9.41
C ASP A 418 -12.18 -15.73 -10.27
N ALA A 419 -13.49 -15.47 -10.30
CA ALA A 419 -14.07 -14.30 -10.94
C ALA A 419 -13.70 -13.00 -10.18
N LEU A 420 -13.78 -13.00 -8.84
CA LEU A 420 -13.41 -11.88 -7.99
C LEU A 420 -11.91 -11.52 -8.14
N GLY A 421 -11.05 -12.51 -8.36
CA GLY A 421 -9.63 -12.30 -8.63
C GLY A 421 -9.34 -11.60 -9.97
N LYS A 422 -10.33 -11.43 -10.85
CA LYS A 422 -10.17 -10.83 -12.19
C LYS A 422 -10.69 -9.40 -12.29
N ILE A 423 -11.57 -8.98 -11.39
CA ILE A 423 -12.22 -7.64 -11.39
C ILE A 423 -11.96 -6.90 -10.10
N CYS A 424 -11.72 -5.60 -10.18
CA CYS A 424 -11.62 -4.76 -9.00
C CYS A 424 -12.18 -3.36 -9.25
N ILE A 425 -12.98 -2.88 -8.31
CA ILE A 425 -13.38 -1.47 -8.24
C ILE A 425 -12.52 -0.79 -7.19
N LEU A 426 -11.78 0.23 -7.58
CA LEU A 426 -10.82 0.94 -6.77
C LEU A 426 -11.29 2.34 -6.44
N THR A 427 -11.20 2.73 -5.18
CA THR A 427 -11.53 4.06 -4.69
C THR A 427 -10.37 4.65 -3.90
N ALA A 428 -10.28 5.98 -3.83
CA ALA A 428 -9.22 6.65 -3.09
C ALA A 428 -9.30 6.41 -1.58
N GLN A 429 -10.51 6.33 -1.02
CA GLN A 429 -10.77 6.29 0.41
C GLN A 429 -11.87 5.30 0.78
N ARG A 430 -11.95 4.97 2.07
CA ARG A 430 -12.93 4.00 2.58
C ARG A 430 -14.30 4.62 2.79
N GLU A 431 -14.34 5.74 3.45
CA GLU A 431 -15.58 6.48 3.81
C GLU A 431 -15.92 7.51 2.73
N PHE A 432 -17.01 8.25 2.89
CA PHE A 432 -17.60 9.21 1.94
C PHE A 432 -18.39 8.59 0.77
N PHE A 433 -19.07 9.43 -0.01
CA PHE A 433 -20.05 9.02 -1.03
C PHE A 433 -19.48 8.14 -2.15
N VAL A 434 -18.21 8.36 -2.53
CA VAL A 434 -17.48 7.53 -3.52
C VAL A 434 -16.40 6.66 -2.85
N GLY A 435 -16.50 6.45 -1.55
CA GLY A 435 -15.62 5.57 -0.80
C GLY A 435 -15.95 4.09 -1.02
N SER A 436 -15.01 3.21 -0.74
CA SER A 436 -15.17 1.77 -1.01
C SER A 436 -16.33 1.14 -0.24
N ARG A 437 -16.68 1.68 0.93
CA ARG A 437 -17.81 1.22 1.72
C ARG A 437 -19.14 1.55 1.05
N ALA A 438 -19.37 2.83 0.74
CA ALA A 438 -20.60 3.28 0.10
C ALA A 438 -20.80 2.60 -1.27
N MET A 439 -19.72 2.48 -2.05
CA MET A 439 -19.75 1.81 -3.34
C MET A 439 -20.06 0.32 -3.21
N SER A 440 -19.45 -0.38 -2.26
CA SER A 440 -19.76 -1.78 -1.99
C SER A 440 -21.21 -1.99 -1.54
N GLU A 441 -21.75 -1.11 -0.72
CA GLU A 441 -23.15 -1.14 -0.28
C GLU A 441 -24.11 -0.88 -1.46
N ALA A 442 -23.79 0.06 -2.35
CA ALA A 442 -24.60 0.33 -3.55
C ALA A 442 -24.63 -0.87 -4.51
N ILE A 443 -23.49 -1.54 -4.72
CA ILE A 443 -23.41 -2.73 -5.54
C ILE A 443 -24.16 -3.90 -4.90
N ASP A 444 -24.04 -4.09 -3.60
CA ASP A 444 -24.82 -5.08 -2.85
C ASP A 444 -26.33 -4.87 -3.02
N GLN A 445 -26.80 -3.63 -2.89
CA GLN A 445 -28.21 -3.27 -3.09
C GLN A 445 -28.67 -3.53 -4.53
N TYR A 446 -27.82 -3.23 -5.52
CA TYR A 446 -28.12 -3.50 -6.93
C TYR A 446 -28.34 -4.99 -7.16
N PHE A 447 -27.45 -5.84 -6.64
CA PHE A 447 -27.58 -7.29 -6.82
C PHE A 447 -28.66 -7.90 -5.92
N SER A 448 -28.90 -7.39 -4.72
CA SER A 448 -29.93 -7.93 -3.79
C SER A 448 -31.36 -7.91 -4.38
N ARG A 449 -31.61 -7.03 -5.35
CA ARG A 449 -32.88 -6.92 -6.05
C ARG A 449 -33.02 -7.89 -7.23
N GLN A 450 -31.96 -8.64 -7.54
CA GLN A 450 -31.92 -9.54 -8.70
C GLN A 450 -32.04 -11.00 -8.26
N LYS A 451 -32.70 -11.83 -9.10
CA LYS A 451 -32.78 -13.28 -8.91
C LYS A 451 -31.46 -13.95 -9.29
N GLY A 452 -31.15 -15.07 -8.65
CA GLY A 452 -30.00 -15.91 -8.99
C GLY A 452 -28.65 -15.41 -8.45
N VAL A 453 -28.64 -14.40 -7.59
CA VAL A 453 -27.45 -13.94 -6.87
C VAL A 453 -27.16 -14.88 -5.71
N ARG A 454 -25.97 -15.47 -5.69
CA ARG A 454 -25.54 -16.46 -4.69
C ARG A 454 -24.34 -16.01 -3.88
N ASN A 455 -23.52 -15.10 -4.43
CA ASN A 455 -22.25 -14.74 -3.84
C ASN A 455 -22.16 -13.26 -3.47
N ARG A 456 -21.54 -13.01 -2.33
CA ARG A 456 -21.26 -11.68 -1.79
C ARG A 456 -19.79 -11.58 -1.40
N PRO A 457 -18.99 -10.78 -2.12
CA PRO A 457 -17.59 -10.55 -1.76
C PRO A 457 -17.44 -9.90 -0.39
N VAL A 458 -16.45 -10.36 0.35
CA VAL A 458 -16.08 -9.82 1.67
C VAL A 458 -14.56 -9.69 1.79
N ILE A 459 -14.11 -8.80 2.67
CA ILE A 459 -12.69 -8.64 3.00
C ILE A 459 -12.52 -8.57 4.52
N ILE A 460 -11.54 -9.28 5.02
CA ILE A 460 -11.21 -9.32 6.44
C ILE A 460 -10.53 -8.01 6.84
N ASN A 461 -10.93 -7.45 7.99
CA ASN A 461 -10.42 -6.16 8.48
C ASN A 461 -9.35 -6.29 9.58
N ARG A 462 -9.19 -7.47 10.19
CA ARG A 462 -8.18 -7.73 11.22
C ARG A 462 -7.66 -9.17 11.15
N ASN A 463 -6.43 -9.36 11.62
CA ASN A 463 -5.89 -10.71 11.77
C ASN A 463 -6.66 -11.47 12.84
N ASP A 464 -6.92 -12.74 12.58
CA ASP A 464 -7.58 -13.63 13.52
C ASP A 464 -6.82 -14.96 13.64
N PRO A 465 -6.24 -15.26 14.83
CA PRO A 465 -5.49 -16.48 15.04
C PRO A 465 -6.33 -17.77 15.01
N GLU A 466 -7.62 -17.70 15.37
CA GLU A 466 -8.49 -18.88 15.42
C GLU A 466 -8.83 -19.39 14.03
N THR A 467 -9.18 -18.48 13.11
CA THR A 467 -9.51 -18.83 11.73
C THR A 467 -8.29 -18.80 10.80
N GLY A 468 -7.13 -18.31 11.26
CA GLY A 468 -5.96 -18.09 10.41
C GLY A 468 -6.11 -16.97 9.38
N LEU A 469 -7.28 -16.31 9.32
CA LEU A 469 -7.56 -15.23 8.37
C LEU A 469 -6.78 -13.96 8.71
N ARG A 470 -6.26 -13.31 7.69
CA ARG A 470 -5.45 -12.10 7.82
C ARG A 470 -6.19 -10.87 7.33
N ASN A 471 -5.85 -9.72 7.89
CA ASN A 471 -6.31 -8.44 7.38
C ASN A 471 -6.01 -8.31 5.87
N GLY A 472 -7.02 -7.91 5.10
CA GLY A 472 -6.94 -7.78 3.65
C GLY A 472 -7.20 -9.08 2.88
N THR A 473 -7.46 -10.23 3.53
CA THR A 473 -7.83 -11.46 2.84
C THR A 473 -9.22 -11.32 2.21
N PRO A 474 -9.34 -11.40 0.87
CA PRO A 474 -10.64 -11.40 0.20
C PRO A 474 -11.29 -12.78 0.29
N GLY A 475 -12.61 -12.80 0.37
CA GLY A 475 -13.41 -14.02 0.37
C GLY A 475 -14.78 -13.79 -0.22
N VAL A 476 -15.60 -14.82 -0.25
CA VAL A 476 -17.00 -14.74 -0.67
C VAL A 476 -17.90 -15.42 0.36
N ILE A 477 -19.02 -14.80 0.67
CA ILE A 477 -20.14 -15.47 1.35
C ILE A 477 -21.02 -16.06 0.24
N HIS A 478 -21.08 -17.39 0.19
CA HIS A 478 -21.88 -18.14 -0.77
C HIS A 478 -23.18 -18.61 -0.12
N THR A 479 -24.30 -18.45 -0.82
CA THR A 479 -25.61 -18.98 -0.42
C THR A 479 -25.92 -20.23 -1.25
N THR A 480 -26.02 -21.38 -0.58
CA THR A 480 -26.32 -22.67 -1.22
C THR A 480 -27.77 -22.71 -1.74
N SER A 481 -28.09 -23.71 -2.56
CA SER A 481 -29.48 -23.96 -3.02
C SER A 481 -30.48 -24.17 -1.88
N GLU A 482 -29.99 -24.64 -0.72
CA GLU A 482 -30.78 -24.82 0.51
C GLU A 482 -30.92 -23.52 1.34
N GLY A 483 -30.39 -22.39 0.88
CA GLY A 483 -30.39 -21.10 1.59
C GLY A 483 -29.35 -20.99 2.72
N LYS A 484 -28.45 -21.96 2.90
CA LYS A 484 -27.39 -21.90 3.89
C LYS A 484 -26.27 -20.97 3.43
N ARG A 485 -25.78 -20.11 4.33
CA ARG A 485 -24.71 -19.14 4.06
C ARG A 485 -23.41 -19.61 4.68
N LYS A 486 -22.37 -19.72 3.86
CA LYS A 486 -21.01 -20.09 4.26
C LYS A 486 -20.00 -19.13 3.62
N ALA A 487 -18.93 -18.84 4.33
CA ALA A 487 -17.85 -18.00 3.79
C ALA A 487 -16.69 -18.86 3.31
N TRP A 488 -16.06 -18.44 2.23
CA TRP A 488 -14.98 -19.17 1.57
C TRP A 488 -13.81 -18.22 1.29
N PHE A 489 -12.61 -18.65 1.63
CA PHE A 489 -11.39 -17.86 1.47
C PHE A 489 -10.32 -18.67 0.74
N PRO A 490 -9.50 -18.03 -0.12
CA PRO A 490 -8.36 -18.68 -0.73
C PRO A 490 -7.26 -18.92 0.30
N THR A 491 -6.66 -20.11 0.27
CA THR A 491 -5.46 -20.44 1.04
C THR A 491 -4.21 -20.24 0.18
N GLY A 492 -3.05 -20.10 0.85
CA GLY A 492 -1.79 -19.81 0.14
C GLY A 492 -1.32 -20.93 -0.79
N ASP A 493 -1.84 -22.16 -0.64
CA ASP A 493 -1.56 -23.33 -1.47
C ASP A 493 -2.55 -23.53 -2.64
N GLY A 494 -3.39 -22.52 -2.92
CA GLY A 494 -4.36 -22.55 -4.03
C GLY A 494 -5.65 -23.29 -3.72
N ARG A 495 -5.83 -23.85 -2.52
CA ARG A 495 -7.11 -24.38 -2.04
C ARG A 495 -8.04 -23.26 -1.58
N ILE A 496 -9.27 -23.59 -1.30
CA ILE A 496 -10.22 -22.69 -0.63
C ILE A 496 -10.68 -23.34 0.67
N GLU A 497 -10.84 -22.53 1.71
CA GLU A 497 -11.25 -22.96 3.04
C GLU A 497 -12.64 -22.41 3.36
N GLU A 498 -13.48 -23.26 3.95
CA GLU A 498 -14.81 -22.91 4.43
C GLU A 498 -14.73 -22.41 5.86
N VAL A 499 -15.34 -21.26 6.12
CA VAL A 499 -15.49 -20.71 7.46
C VAL A 499 -16.96 -20.39 7.70
N ALA A 500 -17.50 -20.80 8.85
CA ALA A 500 -18.86 -20.44 9.23
C ALA A 500 -18.98 -18.92 9.35
N VAL A 501 -20.02 -18.31 8.76
CA VAL A 501 -20.20 -16.85 8.78
C VAL A 501 -20.21 -16.29 10.21
N ALA A 502 -20.75 -17.04 11.19
CA ALA A 502 -20.76 -16.65 12.59
C ALA A 502 -19.37 -16.63 13.26
N LYS A 503 -18.36 -17.29 12.67
CA LYS A 503 -16.97 -17.31 13.15
C LYS A 503 -16.06 -16.31 12.43
N LEU A 504 -16.61 -15.56 11.47
CA LEU A 504 -15.81 -14.56 10.78
C LEU A 504 -15.37 -13.46 11.76
N PRO A 505 -14.08 -13.06 11.71
CA PRO A 505 -13.63 -11.86 12.38
C PRO A 505 -14.29 -10.61 11.75
N ASP A 506 -13.92 -9.42 12.21
CA ASP A 506 -14.42 -8.19 11.59
C ASP A 506 -14.14 -8.18 10.07
N PHE A 507 -15.20 -8.02 9.27
CA PHE A 507 -15.15 -8.01 7.81
C PHE A 507 -16.03 -6.90 7.22
N SER A 508 -15.78 -6.55 5.97
CA SER A 508 -16.56 -5.57 5.21
C SER A 508 -16.99 -6.15 3.86
N PRO A 509 -18.08 -5.67 3.24
CA PRO A 509 -18.35 -5.93 1.83
C PRO A 509 -17.16 -5.50 0.97
N ALA A 510 -16.84 -6.25 -0.07
CA ALA A 510 -15.62 -6.09 -0.88
C ALA A 510 -15.88 -6.05 -2.40
N TRP A 511 -17.01 -5.53 -2.83
CA TRP A 511 -17.26 -5.20 -4.23
C TRP A 511 -16.31 -4.11 -4.73
N ALA A 512 -16.02 -3.14 -3.85
CA ALA A 512 -15.03 -2.10 -4.06
C ALA A 512 -14.06 -2.07 -2.88
N ILE A 513 -12.78 -1.80 -3.16
CA ILE A 513 -11.74 -1.66 -2.15
C ILE A 513 -10.95 -0.37 -2.37
N THR A 514 -10.23 0.07 -1.34
CA THR A 514 -9.33 1.22 -1.51
C THR A 514 -8.09 0.84 -2.33
N ILE A 515 -7.54 1.81 -3.06
CA ILE A 515 -6.32 1.64 -3.83
C ILE A 515 -5.18 1.13 -2.94
N HIS A 516 -5.06 1.62 -1.70
CA HIS A 516 -4.09 1.10 -0.73
C HIS A 516 -4.26 -0.41 -0.45
N ARG A 517 -5.51 -0.90 -0.32
CA ARG A 517 -5.78 -2.33 -0.10
C ARG A 517 -5.52 -3.20 -1.33
N SER A 518 -5.45 -2.59 -2.51
CA SER A 518 -5.13 -3.28 -3.75
C SER A 518 -3.63 -3.46 -3.97
N GLN A 519 -2.78 -2.78 -3.20
CA GLN A 519 -1.33 -2.92 -3.31
C GLN A 519 -0.91 -4.39 -3.15
N GLY A 520 0.06 -4.82 -3.93
CA GLY A 520 0.44 -6.23 -4.04
C GLY A 520 -0.59 -7.12 -4.77
N SER A 521 -1.60 -6.55 -5.45
CA SER A 521 -2.57 -7.30 -6.26
C SER A 521 -2.66 -6.76 -7.67
N GLU A 522 -3.16 -7.63 -8.58
CA GLU A 522 -3.39 -7.29 -9.98
C GLU A 522 -4.67 -7.97 -10.46
N TYR A 523 -5.38 -7.31 -11.35
CA TYR A 523 -6.69 -7.75 -11.85
C TYR A 523 -6.72 -7.65 -13.38
N ASP A 524 -7.55 -8.44 -14.02
CA ASP A 524 -7.73 -8.33 -15.47
C ASP A 524 -8.42 -7.01 -15.82
N ASP A 525 -9.49 -6.68 -15.10
CA ASP A 525 -10.31 -5.49 -15.30
C ASP A 525 -10.34 -4.63 -14.04
N VAL A 526 -10.14 -3.32 -14.19
CA VAL A 526 -10.13 -2.37 -13.08
C VAL A 526 -11.02 -1.17 -13.40
N LEU A 527 -11.94 -0.84 -12.49
CA LEU A 527 -12.64 0.44 -12.48
C LEU A 527 -12.04 1.32 -11.38
N VAL A 528 -11.48 2.45 -11.75
CA VAL A 528 -10.92 3.44 -10.83
C VAL A 528 -11.91 4.58 -10.66
N ILE A 529 -12.41 4.78 -9.44
CA ILE A 529 -13.31 5.90 -9.12
C ILE A 529 -12.48 6.98 -8.44
N LEU A 530 -12.31 8.10 -9.14
CA LEU A 530 -11.53 9.23 -8.65
C LEU A 530 -12.26 10.01 -7.56
N PRO A 531 -11.54 10.55 -6.58
CA PRO A 531 -12.09 11.53 -5.66
C PRO A 531 -12.27 12.87 -6.40
N ARG A 532 -13.02 13.80 -5.79
CA ARG A 532 -13.12 15.18 -6.30
C ARG A 532 -11.74 15.86 -6.35
N ALA A 533 -11.59 16.84 -7.24
CA ALA A 533 -10.35 17.58 -7.42
C ALA A 533 -9.84 18.28 -6.13
N GLU A 534 -10.75 18.69 -5.24
CA GLU A 534 -10.40 19.31 -3.96
C GLU A 534 -9.87 18.29 -2.92
N SER A 535 -10.02 17.00 -3.17
CA SER A 535 -9.55 15.98 -2.26
C SER A 535 -8.02 15.97 -2.18
N PRO A 536 -7.43 15.94 -0.97
CA PRO A 536 -5.98 15.77 -0.83
C PRO A 536 -5.49 14.40 -1.32
N MET A 537 -6.42 13.45 -1.53
CA MET A 537 -6.12 12.12 -2.07
C MET A 537 -6.02 12.11 -3.61
N ALA A 538 -6.36 13.21 -4.31
CA ALA A 538 -6.18 13.31 -5.75
C ALA A 538 -4.70 13.55 -6.08
N THR A 539 -3.89 12.48 -6.00
CA THR A 539 -2.45 12.51 -6.25
C THR A 539 -2.06 11.59 -7.40
N ARG A 540 -0.94 11.92 -8.02
CA ARG A 540 -0.36 11.17 -9.12
C ARG A 540 -0.06 9.73 -8.74
N GLU A 541 0.57 9.53 -7.60
CA GLU A 541 0.95 8.21 -7.09
C GLU A 541 -0.28 7.33 -6.85
N LEU A 542 -1.39 7.94 -6.39
CA LEU A 542 -2.64 7.21 -6.18
C LEU A 542 -3.24 6.76 -7.52
N LEU A 543 -3.36 7.66 -8.50
CA LEU A 543 -3.91 7.34 -9.80
C LEU A 543 -3.01 6.35 -10.55
N TYR A 544 -1.70 6.57 -10.55
CA TYR A 544 -0.72 5.66 -11.14
C TYR A 544 -0.82 4.24 -10.53
N THR A 545 -0.86 4.14 -9.19
CA THR A 545 -1.01 2.85 -8.53
C THR A 545 -2.30 2.15 -8.92
N ALA A 546 -3.40 2.90 -9.03
CA ALA A 546 -4.70 2.34 -9.39
C ALA A 546 -4.72 1.76 -10.81
N ILE A 547 -4.27 2.52 -11.80
CA ILE A 547 -4.28 2.07 -13.21
C ILE A 547 -3.33 0.90 -13.45
N THR A 548 -2.21 0.89 -12.74
CA THR A 548 -1.22 -0.17 -12.84
C THR A 548 -1.62 -1.47 -12.15
N ARG A 549 -2.78 -1.52 -11.47
CA ARG A 549 -3.40 -2.79 -11.01
C ARG A 549 -4.04 -3.57 -12.14
N ALA A 550 -4.33 -2.92 -13.28
CA ALA A 550 -4.93 -3.59 -14.43
C ALA A 550 -3.90 -4.43 -15.21
N LYS A 551 -4.35 -5.60 -15.69
CA LYS A 551 -3.60 -6.43 -16.64
C LYS A 551 -4.11 -6.24 -18.08
N LYS A 552 -5.41 -6.01 -18.24
CA LYS A 552 -6.06 -5.97 -19.55
C LYS A 552 -6.81 -4.68 -19.81
N ASN A 553 -7.68 -4.26 -18.88
CA ASN A 553 -8.55 -3.12 -19.08
C ASN A 553 -8.60 -2.24 -17.82
N VAL A 554 -8.59 -0.94 -18.03
CA VAL A 554 -8.80 0.04 -16.97
C VAL A 554 -9.81 1.09 -17.42
N CYS A 555 -10.86 1.27 -16.62
CA CYS A 555 -11.79 2.37 -16.78
C CYS A 555 -11.55 3.38 -15.66
N VAL A 556 -11.34 4.65 -16.01
CA VAL A 556 -11.19 5.76 -15.06
C VAL A 556 -12.50 6.51 -15.02
N ALA A 557 -13.18 6.51 -13.86
CA ALA A 557 -14.42 7.22 -13.61
C ALA A 557 -14.16 8.52 -12.82
N GLY A 558 -14.56 9.66 -13.39
CA GLY A 558 -14.39 10.96 -12.77
C GLY A 558 -14.48 12.09 -13.77
N ASP A 559 -14.41 13.33 -13.29
CA ASP A 559 -14.28 14.51 -14.15
C ASP A 559 -12.82 14.75 -14.54
N LEU A 560 -12.59 15.41 -15.68
CA LEU A 560 -11.24 15.72 -16.18
C LEU A 560 -10.45 16.65 -15.26
N GLY A 561 -11.15 17.51 -14.50
CA GLY A 561 -10.50 18.37 -13.50
C GLY A 561 -9.84 17.53 -12.40
N SER A 562 -10.51 16.45 -11.94
CA SER A 562 -9.95 15.48 -10.98
C SER A 562 -8.75 14.73 -11.56
N VAL A 563 -8.80 14.34 -12.84
CA VAL A 563 -7.67 13.69 -13.53
C VAL A 563 -6.48 14.65 -13.63
N ARG A 564 -6.73 15.87 -14.14
CA ARG A 564 -5.70 16.92 -14.27
C ARG A 564 -5.05 17.24 -12.93
N LYS A 565 -5.85 17.38 -11.88
CA LYS A 565 -5.37 17.63 -10.52
C LYS A 565 -4.53 16.48 -10.02
N ALA A 566 -5.00 15.24 -10.16
CA ALA A 566 -4.26 14.05 -9.75
C ALA A 566 -2.91 13.96 -10.48
N ALA A 567 -2.89 14.12 -11.81
CA ALA A 567 -1.65 14.07 -12.59
C ALA A 567 -0.64 15.16 -12.23
N ALA A 568 -1.12 16.37 -11.90
CA ALA A 568 -0.27 17.51 -11.52
C ALA A 568 0.21 17.48 -10.06
N THR A 569 -0.45 16.70 -9.18
CA THR A 569 -0.19 16.75 -7.73
C THR A 569 0.56 15.51 -7.29
N SER A 570 1.78 15.69 -6.80
CA SER A 570 2.52 14.63 -6.10
C SER A 570 2.15 14.61 -4.61
N SER A 571 2.29 13.46 -3.99
CA SER A 571 2.21 13.34 -2.53
C SER A 571 3.26 14.26 -1.87
N GLN A 572 2.78 15.13 -0.98
CA GLN A 572 3.64 16.12 -0.33
C GLN A 572 4.00 15.66 1.08
N ARG A 573 4.96 14.75 1.19
CA ARG A 573 5.52 14.37 2.48
C ARG A 573 6.80 15.15 2.75
N VAL A 574 6.89 15.73 3.91
CA VAL A 574 8.12 16.37 4.37
C VAL A 574 9.02 15.29 4.94
N THR A 575 10.15 15.03 4.30
CA THR A 575 11.21 14.12 4.77
C THR A 575 12.58 14.80 4.62
N LEU A 576 13.54 14.42 5.47
CA LEU A 576 14.90 14.95 5.42
C LEU A 576 15.93 13.91 4.96
N ILE A 577 15.47 12.70 4.60
CA ILE A 577 16.32 11.59 4.14
C ILE A 577 17.08 11.93 2.85
N SER A 578 16.41 12.57 1.88
CA SER A 578 17.02 12.90 0.58
C SER A 578 18.29 13.74 0.71
N THR A 579 18.35 14.58 1.73
CA THR A 579 19.51 15.43 2.01
C THR A 579 20.72 14.61 2.46
N ALA A 580 20.51 13.60 3.25
CA ALA A 580 21.58 12.76 3.78
C ALA A 580 22.06 11.69 2.77
N LEU A 581 21.28 11.43 1.70
CA LEU A 581 21.62 10.50 0.62
C LEU A 581 22.44 11.15 -0.51
N ARG A 582 22.58 12.48 -0.53
CA ARG A 582 23.39 13.24 -1.49
C ARG A 582 24.82 13.39 -0.97
#